data_a8c0dfc6daa3218f55b31e4403b38b29
#
_entry.id   a8c0dfc6daa3218f55b31e4403b38b29
#
_cell.length_a   1.000
_cell.length_b   1.000
_cell.length_c   1.000
_cell.angle_alpha   90.00
_cell.angle_beta   90.00
_cell.angle_gamma   90.00
#
_symmetry.space_group_name_H-M   'P 1'
#
loop_
_entity.id
_entity.type
_entity.pdbx_description
1 polymer ?
#
loop_
_entity_poly.entity_id
_entity_poly.type
_entity_poly.pdbx_seq_one_letter_code
_entity_poly.pdbx_strand_id
1 'polypeptide(L)'
;EGLSSVTYCWQKNGNFSLLQLPNQWRASLYFPEELSPEEALSEDRIQQQLQDICPSTERFKIYDKRVYRVHQRIVDKYNHGRILLAGDAAHLNSPSGGMGMNGGLHDAHNLTEKLNKIWNGDDLSLLDLYSRQRKPIAERQIIKQADQNRKRMTEKDPTKRRKALAEMRAITEDPVKCKSFLMKSSMIEGLREADLII
;
A
#
# COMPACT_ATOMS: atom_id res chain seq x y z
N GLU A 1 -1.95 -25.61 -7.60
CA GLU A 1 -3.37 -25.80 -7.88
C GLU A 1 -4.17 -25.33 -6.66
N GLY A 2 -5.29 -24.63 -6.87
CA GLY A 2 -6.11 -24.06 -5.78
C GLY A 2 -5.66 -22.70 -5.25
N LEU A 3 -4.64 -22.06 -5.84
CA LEU A 3 -4.27 -20.70 -5.50
C LEU A 3 -5.18 -19.71 -6.23
N SER A 4 -5.59 -18.65 -5.53
CA SER A 4 -6.28 -17.52 -6.15
C SER A 4 -5.30 -16.70 -6.99
N SER A 5 -5.83 -15.89 -7.93
CA SER A 5 -5.01 -15.03 -8.78
C SER A 5 -4.12 -14.05 -7.99
N VAL A 6 -4.52 -13.72 -6.77
CA VAL A 6 -3.73 -12.98 -5.79
C VAL A 6 -3.72 -13.76 -4.48
N THR A 7 -2.55 -14.16 -4.03
CA THR A 7 -2.39 -14.97 -2.81
C THR A 7 -1.36 -14.30 -1.89
N TYR A 8 -1.75 -14.04 -0.65
CA TYR A 8 -0.86 -13.59 0.42
C TYR A 8 -0.71 -14.70 1.45
N CYS A 9 0.52 -15.09 1.73
CA CYS A 9 0.81 -16.18 2.66
C CYS A 9 1.70 -15.71 3.81
N TRP A 10 1.40 -16.23 4.99
CA TRP A 10 2.23 -16.11 6.18
C TRP A 10 2.91 -17.45 6.45
N GLN A 11 4.22 -17.42 6.57
CA GLN A 11 5.04 -18.57 6.94
C GLN A 11 5.86 -18.26 8.20
N LYS A 12 6.46 -19.30 8.78
CA LYS A 12 7.35 -19.17 9.94
C LYS A 12 8.56 -18.28 9.61
N ASN A 13 9.06 -18.37 8.40
CA ASN A 13 10.30 -17.71 7.96
C ASN A 13 10.05 -16.39 7.20
N GLY A 14 8.81 -15.91 7.16
CA GLY A 14 8.47 -14.65 6.48
C GLY A 14 7.16 -14.74 5.71
N ASN A 15 6.86 -13.67 5.01
CA ASN A 15 5.67 -13.56 4.18
C ASN A 15 6.07 -13.65 2.71
N PHE A 16 5.13 -14.11 1.90
CA PHE A 16 5.25 -13.96 0.46
C PHE A 16 3.90 -13.62 -0.15
N SER A 17 3.91 -13.09 -1.33
CA SER A 17 2.70 -12.98 -2.14
C SER A 17 2.95 -13.49 -3.55
N LEU A 18 1.93 -14.10 -4.10
CA LEU A 18 1.91 -14.58 -5.47
C LEU A 18 0.80 -13.85 -6.23
N LEU A 19 1.15 -13.30 -7.38
CA LEU A 19 0.22 -12.69 -8.31
C LEU A 19 0.29 -13.44 -9.64
N GLN A 20 -0.84 -13.99 -10.06
CA GLN A 20 -0.96 -14.65 -11.35
C GLN A 20 -0.98 -13.60 -12.47
N LEU A 21 -0.07 -13.73 -13.41
CA LEU A 21 0.01 -12.95 -14.63
C LEU A 21 -0.25 -13.88 -15.83
N PRO A 22 -0.55 -13.37 -17.02
CA PRO A 22 -0.63 -14.20 -18.20
C PRO A 22 0.68 -15.00 -18.39
N ASN A 23 0.57 -16.33 -18.36
CA ASN A 23 1.67 -17.29 -18.55
C ASN A 23 2.81 -17.28 -17.54
N GLN A 24 2.69 -16.56 -16.42
CA GLN A 24 3.72 -16.51 -15.38
C GLN A 24 3.16 -16.07 -14.03
N TRP A 25 3.98 -16.20 -12.98
CA TRP A 25 3.67 -15.72 -11.63
C TRP A 25 4.67 -14.66 -11.20
N ARG A 26 4.18 -13.60 -10.58
CA ARG A 26 5.02 -12.66 -9.86
C ARG A 26 5.06 -13.09 -8.39
N ALA A 27 6.22 -13.56 -7.95
CA ALA A 27 6.48 -13.87 -6.55
C ALA A 27 7.15 -12.68 -5.87
N SER A 28 6.52 -12.16 -4.81
CA SER A 28 7.15 -11.18 -3.92
C SER A 28 7.63 -11.91 -2.68
N LEU A 29 8.94 -12.07 -2.57
CA LEU A 29 9.63 -12.78 -1.51
C LEU A 29 10.20 -11.79 -0.50
N TYR A 30 10.24 -12.19 0.76
CA TYR A 30 10.86 -11.38 1.82
C TYR A 30 12.27 -11.87 2.10
N PHE A 31 13.20 -10.95 2.20
CA PHE A 31 14.59 -11.21 2.62
C PHE A 31 14.92 -10.36 3.85
N PRO A 32 15.78 -10.87 4.76
CA PRO A 32 16.32 -10.10 5.86
C PRO A 32 17.01 -8.81 5.37
N GLU A 33 16.88 -7.74 6.14
CA GLU A 33 17.44 -6.41 5.77
C GLU A 33 18.98 -6.40 5.80
N GLU A 34 19.59 -7.37 6.49
CA GLU A 34 21.04 -7.52 6.63
C GLU A 34 21.73 -8.02 5.35
N LEU A 35 20.94 -8.60 4.44
CA LEU A 35 21.48 -9.10 3.18
C LEU A 35 21.72 -7.96 2.18
N SER A 36 22.85 -8.06 1.49
CA SER A 36 23.09 -7.20 0.34
C SER A 36 22.08 -7.49 -0.80
N PRO A 37 21.83 -6.53 -1.71
CA PRO A 37 20.98 -6.78 -2.88
C PRO A 37 21.46 -7.97 -3.73
N GLU A 38 22.77 -8.15 -3.87
CA GLU A 38 23.37 -9.24 -4.62
C GLU A 38 23.09 -10.60 -3.98
N GLU A 39 23.24 -10.69 -2.65
CA GLU A 39 22.93 -11.90 -1.89
C GLU A 39 21.44 -12.22 -1.93
N ALA A 40 20.59 -11.21 -1.80
CA ALA A 40 19.12 -11.37 -1.89
C ALA A 40 18.68 -11.85 -3.28
N LEU A 41 19.36 -11.41 -4.36
CA LEU A 41 19.09 -11.79 -5.74
C LEU A 41 19.85 -13.03 -6.20
N SER A 42 20.61 -13.71 -5.33
CA SER A 42 21.29 -14.94 -5.72
C SER A 42 20.27 -16.00 -6.15
N GLU A 43 20.56 -16.67 -7.25
CA GLU A 43 19.61 -17.60 -7.85
C GLU A 43 19.29 -18.77 -6.93
N ASP A 44 20.29 -19.32 -6.27
CA ASP A 44 20.09 -20.45 -5.35
C ASP A 44 19.21 -20.11 -4.16
N ARG A 45 19.33 -18.90 -3.61
CA ARG A 45 18.47 -18.43 -2.52
C ARG A 45 17.02 -18.25 -2.98
N ILE A 46 16.83 -17.68 -4.14
CA ILE A 46 15.48 -17.52 -4.73
C ILE A 46 14.88 -18.89 -4.99
N GLN A 47 15.64 -19.80 -5.59
CA GLN A 47 15.19 -21.17 -5.85
C GLN A 47 14.79 -21.88 -4.54
N GLN A 48 15.62 -21.77 -3.50
CA GLN A 48 15.31 -22.36 -2.20
C GLN A 48 13.99 -21.83 -1.64
N GLN A 49 13.76 -20.52 -1.66
CA GLN A 49 12.49 -19.95 -1.19
C GLN A 49 11.30 -20.37 -2.04
N LEU A 50 11.46 -20.44 -3.35
CA LEU A 50 10.39 -20.92 -4.24
C LEU A 50 10.08 -22.39 -3.99
N GLN A 51 11.08 -23.23 -3.73
CA GLN A 51 10.90 -24.64 -3.39
C GLN A 51 10.23 -24.80 -2.01
N ASP A 52 10.53 -23.93 -1.05
CA ASP A 52 9.86 -23.94 0.27
C ASP A 52 8.36 -23.56 0.15
N ILE A 53 7.99 -22.74 -0.85
CA ILE A 53 6.62 -22.32 -1.12
C ILE A 53 5.87 -23.39 -1.92
N CYS A 54 6.48 -23.88 -2.97
CA CYS A 54 5.91 -24.83 -3.90
C CYS A 54 6.97 -25.91 -4.24
N PRO A 55 6.99 -27.04 -3.50
CA PRO A 55 7.96 -28.10 -3.76
C PRO A 55 7.87 -28.59 -5.20
N SER A 56 9.00 -28.65 -5.87
CA SER A 56 9.12 -29.11 -7.27
C SER A 56 10.42 -29.90 -7.45
N THR A 57 10.39 -30.92 -8.30
CA THR A 57 11.58 -31.65 -8.71
C THR A 57 12.46 -30.88 -9.67
N GLU A 58 11.90 -29.88 -10.34
CA GLU A 58 12.59 -29.02 -11.29
C GLU A 58 12.85 -27.63 -10.71
N ARG A 59 13.89 -26.96 -11.20
CA ARG A 59 14.17 -25.56 -10.87
C ARG A 59 13.13 -24.66 -11.54
N PHE A 60 12.69 -23.65 -10.80
CA PHE A 60 11.80 -22.63 -11.36
C PHE A 60 12.52 -21.79 -12.42
N LYS A 61 11.86 -21.52 -13.52
CA LYS A 61 12.38 -20.60 -14.54
C LYS A 61 12.13 -19.16 -14.08
N ILE A 62 13.22 -18.44 -13.79
CA ILE A 62 13.18 -17.03 -13.34
C ILE A 62 13.39 -16.15 -14.56
N TYR A 63 12.38 -15.34 -14.92
CA TYR A 63 12.45 -14.43 -16.07
C TYR A 63 13.04 -13.07 -15.70
N ASP A 64 12.75 -12.58 -14.50
CA ASP A 64 13.23 -11.29 -13.97
C ASP A 64 13.32 -11.36 -12.45
N LYS A 65 14.23 -10.59 -11.87
CA LYS A 65 14.41 -10.48 -10.43
C LYS A 65 14.89 -9.08 -10.07
N ARG A 66 14.25 -8.47 -9.05
CA ARG A 66 14.56 -7.12 -8.58
C ARG A 66 14.40 -7.01 -7.09
N VAL A 67 15.28 -6.27 -6.44
CA VAL A 67 15.06 -5.80 -5.07
C VAL A 67 14.18 -4.58 -5.11
N TYR A 68 13.08 -4.63 -4.37
CA TYR A 68 12.19 -3.49 -4.18
C TYR A 68 12.28 -2.99 -2.74
N ARG A 69 12.74 -1.76 -2.57
CA ARG A 69 12.77 -1.11 -1.25
C ARG A 69 11.52 -0.27 -1.07
N VAL A 70 10.80 -0.54 0.02
CA VAL A 70 9.61 0.22 0.38
C VAL A 70 10.02 1.44 1.18
N HIS A 71 9.70 2.62 0.67
CA HIS A 71 9.87 3.89 1.38
C HIS A 71 8.53 4.41 1.85
N GLN A 72 8.53 5.05 3.01
CA GLN A 72 7.36 5.74 3.56
C GLN A 72 7.78 7.14 3.97
N ARG A 73 7.27 8.13 3.26
CA ARG A 73 7.62 9.54 3.44
C ARG A 73 6.43 10.41 3.11
N ILE A 74 6.34 11.58 3.74
CA ILE A 74 5.39 12.62 3.39
C ILE A 74 6.07 13.98 3.54
N VAL A 75 5.75 14.89 2.65
CA VAL A 75 6.25 16.26 2.70
C VAL A 75 5.51 17.10 3.75
N ASP A 76 6.14 18.18 4.23
CA ASP A 76 5.52 19.06 5.23
C ASP A 76 4.33 19.84 4.68
N LYS A 77 4.36 20.21 3.40
CA LYS A 77 3.26 20.89 2.70
C LYS A 77 3.15 20.37 1.27
N TYR A 78 1.93 20.38 0.73
CA TYR A 78 1.65 19.99 -0.65
C TYR A 78 1.76 21.17 -1.62
N ASN A 79 1.86 22.39 -1.07
CA ASN A 79 2.08 23.61 -1.85
C ASN A 79 3.20 24.45 -1.25
N HIS A 80 4.02 25.04 -2.11
CA HIS A 80 5.05 26.02 -1.80
C HIS A 80 4.89 27.18 -2.78
N GLY A 81 4.03 28.14 -2.41
CA GLY A 81 3.58 29.18 -3.33
C GLY A 81 2.87 28.57 -4.54
N ARG A 82 3.47 28.70 -5.73
CA ARG A 82 2.90 28.17 -6.99
C ARG A 82 3.45 26.80 -7.39
N ILE A 83 4.30 26.18 -6.56
CA ILE A 83 4.78 24.81 -6.76
C ILE A 83 3.86 23.89 -5.97
N LEU A 84 3.30 22.90 -6.65
CA LEU A 84 2.32 21.98 -6.10
C LEU A 84 2.81 20.54 -6.25
N LEU A 85 2.58 19.73 -5.21
CA LEU A 85 2.96 18.32 -5.17
C LEU A 85 1.70 17.46 -5.02
N ALA A 86 1.65 16.34 -5.72
CA ALA A 86 0.55 15.38 -5.66
C ALA A 86 1.07 13.95 -5.80
N GLY A 87 0.35 12.98 -5.23
CA GLY A 87 0.71 11.56 -5.31
C GLY A 87 2.09 11.28 -4.74
N ASP A 88 2.88 10.46 -5.41
CA ASP A 88 4.20 10.01 -4.95
C ASP A 88 5.20 11.15 -4.72
N ALA A 89 5.02 12.30 -5.36
CA ALA A 89 5.82 13.50 -5.09
C ALA A 89 5.49 14.13 -3.73
N ALA A 90 4.28 13.94 -3.22
CA ALA A 90 3.82 14.46 -1.94
C ALA A 90 3.89 13.43 -0.81
N HIS A 91 3.56 12.17 -1.09
CA HIS A 91 3.56 11.09 -0.11
C HIS A 91 3.89 9.73 -0.74
N LEU A 92 4.86 9.05 -0.15
CA LEU A 92 5.18 7.65 -0.45
C LEU A 92 4.67 6.76 0.67
N ASN A 93 4.05 5.65 0.33
CA ASN A 93 3.57 4.68 1.31
C ASN A 93 3.91 3.24 0.90
N SER A 94 3.86 2.34 1.88
CA SER A 94 3.94 0.92 1.62
C SER A 94 2.85 0.48 0.62
N PRO A 95 3.15 -0.41 -0.34
CA PRO A 95 2.15 -0.96 -1.26
C PRO A 95 1.08 -1.81 -0.55
N SER A 96 1.27 -2.10 0.75
CA SER A 96 0.35 -2.90 1.56
C SER A 96 -1.02 -2.22 1.70
N GLY A 97 -1.98 -2.65 0.90
CA GLY A 97 -3.35 -2.11 0.88
C GLY A 97 -3.71 -1.33 -0.38
N GLY A 98 -2.79 -1.15 -1.33
CA GLY A 98 -3.09 -0.58 -2.66
C GLY A 98 -3.55 0.89 -2.66
N MET A 99 -3.19 1.66 -1.63
CA MET A 99 -3.73 3.01 -1.42
C MET A 99 -2.93 4.14 -2.08
N GLY A 100 -1.68 3.89 -2.50
CA GLY A 100 -0.80 4.95 -3.04
C GLY A 100 -1.35 5.57 -4.31
N MET A 101 -1.55 4.76 -5.33
CA MET A 101 -2.12 5.23 -6.62
C MET A 101 -3.48 5.91 -6.42
N ASN A 102 -4.37 5.30 -5.65
CA ASN A 102 -5.70 5.88 -5.40
C ASN A 102 -5.61 7.21 -4.64
N GLY A 103 -4.72 7.32 -3.66
CA GLY A 103 -4.43 8.59 -2.96
C GLY A 103 -3.96 9.67 -3.91
N GLY A 104 -3.04 9.34 -4.83
CA GLY A 104 -2.56 10.25 -5.85
C GLY A 104 -3.65 10.70 -6.84
N LEU A 105 -4.57 9.80 -7.22
CA LEU A 105 -5.74 10.16 -8.04
C LEU A 105 -6.67 11.13 -7.30
N HIS A 106 -6.90 10.91 -6.01
CA HIS A 106 -7.69 11.83 -5.20
C HIS A 106 -7.00 13.20 -5.04
N ASP A 107 -5.66 13.23 -4.90
CA ASP A 107 -4.91 14.48 -4.87
C ASP A 107 -5.06 15.24 -6.18
N ALA A 108 -4.88 14.56 -7.32
CA ALA A 108 -5.00 15.17 -8.63
C ALA A 108 -6.41 15.73 -8.88
N HIS A 109 -7.46 14.99 -8.51
CA HIS A 109 -8.84 15.44 -8.61
C HIS A 109 -9.08 16.70 -7.77
N ASN A 110 -8.74 16.66 -6.48
CA ASN A 110 -8.92 17.78 -5.55
C ASN A 110 -8.13 19.02 -5.99
N LEU A 111 -6.91 18.84 -6.51
CA LEU A 111 -6.08 19.92 -7.02
C LEU A 111 -6.64 20.54 -8.29
N THR A 112 -7.06 19.72 -9.26
CA THR A 112 -7.58 20.21 -10.54
C THR A 112 -8.87 20.98 -10.40
N GLU A 113 -9.75 20.61 -9.46
CA GLU A 113 -10.94 21.41 -9.14
C GLU A 113 -10.57 22.83 -8.67
N LYS A 114 -9.57 22.95 -7.80
CA LYS A 114 -9.10 24.25 -7.31
C LYS A 114 -8.41 25.07 -8.38
N LEU A 115 -7.56 24.43 -9.19
CA LEU A 115 -6.90 25.09 -10.32
C LEU A 115 -7.92 25.60 -11.33
N ASN A 116 -9.00 24.86 -11.59
CA ASN A 116 -10.08 25.31 -12.47
C ASN A 116 -10.79 26.55 -11.90
N LYS A 117 -11.07 26.58 -10.60
CA LYS A 117 -11.65 27.75 -9.93
C LYS A 117 -10.74 28.97 -10.04
N ILE A 118 -9.44 28.80 -9.74
CA ILE A 118 -8.43 29.87 -9.85
C ILE A 118 -8.34 30.37 -11.29
N TRP A 119 -8.37 29.49 -12.28
CA TRP A 119 -8.36 29.85 -13.69
C TRP A 119 -9.59 30.72 -14.07
N ASN A 120 -10.72 30.50 -13.42
CA ASN A 120 -11.94 31.29 -13.60
C ASN A 120 -12.03 32.54 -12.71
N GLY A 121 -10.95 32.89 -11.99
CA GLY A 121 -10.84 34.13 -11.24
C GLY A 121 -10.95 34.02 -9.73
N ASP A 122 -11.03 32.81 -9.16
CA ASP A 122 -11.00 32.61 -7.72
C ASP A 122 -9.61 32.84 -7.15
N ASP A 123 -9.53 33.03 -5.83
CA ASP A 123 -8.32 33.38 -5.11
C ASP A 123 -7.30 32.24 -5.04
N LEU A 124 -6.01 32.61 -5.05
CA LEU A 124 -4.89 31.65 -4.95
C LEU A 124 -4.82 30.92 -3.60
N SER A 125 -5.53 31.38 -2.56
CA SER A 125 -5.63 30.68 -1.26
C SER A 125 -6.21 29.27 -1.39
N LEU A 126 -6.90 28.97 -2.49
CA LEU A 126 -7.34 27.61 -2.79
C LEU A 126 -6.18 26.61 -2.92
N LEU A 127 -4.95 27.05 -3.18
CA LEU A 127 -3.77 26.19 -3.17
C LEU A 127 -3.39 25.77 -1.75
N ASP A 128 -3.55 26.66 -0.77
CA ASP A 128 -3.36 26.31 0.65
C ASP A 128 -4.49 25.40 1.14
N LEU A 129 -5.71 25.61 0.66
CA LEU A 129 -6.84 24.72 0.94
C LEU A 129 -6.57 23.31 0.43
N TYR A 130 -6.01 23.15 -0.77
CA TYR A 130 -5.58 21.84 -1.29
C TYR A 130 -4.66 21.10 -0.30
N SER A 131 -3.61 21.79 0.19
CA SER A 131 -2.68 21.20 1.15
C SER A 131 -3.36 20.82 2.47
N ARG A 132 -4.22 21.70 3.01
CA ARG A 132 -4.98 21.45 4.24
C ARG A 132 -5.95 20.28 4.11
N GLN A 133 -6.58 20.12 2.96
CA GLN A 133 -7.53 19.03 2.70
C GLN A 133 -6.83 17.69 2.48
N ARG A 134 -5.73 17.66 1.72
CA ARG A 134 -5.16 16.40 1.27
C ARG A 134 -4.11 15.82 2.21
N LYS A 135 -3.20 16.65 2.75
CA LYS A 135 -2.10 16.16 3.59
C LYS A 135 -2.58 15.40 4.83
N PRO A 136 -3.52 15.90 5.67
CA PRO A 136 -3.97 15.17 6.85
C PRO A 136 -4.65 13.83 6.51
N ILE A 137 -5.32 13.76 5.37
CA ILE A 137 -5.95 12.52 4.88
C ILE A 137 -4.88 11.51 4.50
N ALA A 138 -3.84 11.93 3.76
CA ALA A 138 -2.71 11.06 3.42
C ALA A 138 -2.01 10.51 4.67
N GLU A 139 -1.75 11.35 5.66
CA GLU A 139 -1.13 10.92 6.92
C GLU A 139 -1.97 9.87 7.67
N ARG A 140 -3.27 10.12 7.82
CA ARG A 140 -4.15 9.26 8.63
C ARG A 140 -4.59 8.00 7.89
N GLN A 141 -5.01 8.12 6.65
CA GLN A 141 -5.67 7.02 5.94
C GLN A 141 -4.73 6.26 5.01
N ILE A 142 -3.71 6.91 4.44
CA ILE A 142 -2.78 6.23 3.54
C ILE A 142 -1.61 5.69 4.35
N ILE A 143 -0.85 6.55 5.01
CA ILE A 143 0.39 6.17 5.68
C ILE A 143 0.15 5.28 6.88
N LYS A 144 -0.73 5.69 7.83
CA LYS A 144 -1.02 4.88 9.02
C LYS A 144 -1.63 3.52 8.68
N GLN A 145 -2.56 3.49 7.73
CA GLN A 145 -3.21 2.23 7.36
C GLN A 145 -2.27 1.29 6.62
N ALA A 146 -1.42 1.81 5.72
CA ALA A 146 -0.39 1.01 5.07
C ALA A 146 0.61 0.44 6.10
N ASP A 147 1.00 1.22 7.11
CA ASP A 147 1.86 0.75 8.20
C ASP A 147 1.19 -0.33 9.06
N GLN A 148 -0.08 -0.15 9.42
CA GLN A 148 -0.85 -1.18 10.14
C GLN A 148 -0.98 -2.47 9.33
N ASN A 149 -1.26 -2.37 8.05
CA ASN A 149 -1.31 -3.52 7.15
C ASN A 149 0.06 -4.21 7.07
N ARG A 150 1.14 -3.45 6.92
CA ARG A 150 2.51 -3.97 6.91
C ARG A 150 2.83 -4.69 8.22
N LYS A 151 2.58 -4.08 9.38
CA LYS A 151 2.80 -4.68 10.71
C LYS A 151 2.04 -6.00 10.86
N ARG A 152 0.77 -6.03 10.45
CA ARG A 152 -0.04 -7.25 10.48
C ARG A 152 0.52 -8.34 9.57
N MET A 153 0.97 -7.97 8.38
CA MET A 153 1.55 -8.92 7.42
C MET A 153 2.92 -9.45 7.86
N THR A 154 3.71 -8.66 8.58
CA THR A 154 5.05 -9.04 9.05
C THR A 154 5.06 -9.70 10.43
N GLU A 155 3.91 -9.84 11.11
CA GLU A 155 3.82 -10.47 12.42
C GLU A 155 4.24 -11.95 12.35
N LYS A 156 5.23 -12.34 13.13
CA LYS A 156 5.79 -13.70 13.15
C LYS A 156 5.17 -14.59 14.23
N ASP A 157 4.60 -14.00 15.29
CA ASP A 157 3.99 -14.75 16.39
C ASP A 157 2.66 -15.38 15.92
N PRO A 158 2.54 -16.72 15.94
CA PRO A 158 1.32 -17.41 15.51
C PRO A 158 0.09 -17.04 16.35
N THR A 159 0.27 -16.71 17.63
CA THR A 159 -0.83 -16.35 18.53
C THR A 159 -1.38 -14.97 18.18
N LYS A 160 -0.50 -14.01 17.96
CA LYS A 160 -0.88 -12.67 17.51
C LYS A 160 -1.54 -12.70 16.13
N ARG A 161 -1.03 -13.54 15.22
CA ARG A 161 -1.66 -13.74 13.88
C ARG A 161 -3.07 -14.30 14.00
N ARG A 162 -3.27 -15.34 14.80
CA ARG A 162 -4.62 -15.90 15.05
C ARG A 162 -5.57 -14.87 15.63
N LYS A 163 -5.10 -14.05 16.58
CA LYS A 163 -5.88 -12.95 17.15
C LYS A 163 -6.29 -11.93 16.08
N ALA A 164 -5.35 -11.48 15.27
CA ALA A 164 -5.62 -10.52 14.19
C ALA A 164 -6.62 -11.07 13.15
N LEU A 165 -6.54 -12.36 12.82
CA LEU A 165 -7.50 -13.01 11.94
C LEU A 165 -8.90 -13.12 12.58
N ALA A 166 -8.98 -13.44 13.86
CA ALA A 166 -10.25 -13.47 14.58
C ALA A 166 -10.90 -12.08 14.66
N GLU A 167 -10.12 -11.03 14.88
CA GLU A 167 -10.60 -9.65 14.86
C GLU A 167 -11.14 -9.27 13.47
N MET A 168 -10.45 -9.63 12.39
CA MET A 168 -10.92 -9.40 11.03
C MET A 168 -12.22 -10.16 10.74
N ARG A 169 -12.32 -11.41 11.19
CA ARG A 169 -13.55 -12.22 11.04
C ARG A 169 -14.73 -11.56 11.78
N ALA A 170 -14.52 -11.11 13.02
CA ALA A 170 -15.54 -10.41 13.79
C ALA A 170 -16.01 -9.10 13.11
N ILE A 171 -15.13 -8.41 12.38
CA ILE A 171 -15.51 -7.26 11.56
C ILE A 171 -16.45 -7.69 10.42
N THR A 172 -16.14 -8.79 9.72
CA THR A 172 -16.96 -9.25 8.58
C THR A 172 -18.32 -9.81 9.00
N GLU A 173 -18.45 -10.29 10.23
CA GLU A 173 -19.69 -10.82 10.81
C GLU A 173 -20.64 -9.71 11.31
N ASP A 174 -20.14 -8.49 11.48
CA ASP A 174 -20.94 -7.32 11.92
C ASP A 174 -21.11 -6.35 10.74
N PRO A 175 -22.32 -6.21 10.17
CA PRO A 175 -22.55 -5.34 9.00
C PRO A 175 -22.14 -3.88 9.23
N VAL A 176 -22.30 -3.35 10.43
CA VAL A 176 -21.95 -1.94 10.75
C VAL A 176 -20.44 -1.78 10.77
N LYS A 177 -19.72 -2.68 11.43
CA LYS A 177 -18.25 -2.68 11.47
C LYS A 177 -17.66 -2.95 10.08
N CYS A 178 -18.24 -3.89 9.35
CA CYS A 178 -17.84 -4.20 7.98
C CYS A 178 -17.97 -2.98 7.08
N LYS A 179 -19.12 -2.30 7.10
CA LYS A 179 -19.35 -1.06 6.33
C LYS A 179 -18.32 0.02 6.72
N SER A 180 -18.10 0.27 8.01
CA SER A 180 -17.12 1.26 8.46
C SER A 180 -15.71 0.90 8.00
N PHE A 181 -15.31 -0.37 8.13
CA PHE A 181 -14.02 -0.84 7.63
C PHE A 181 -13.86 -0.64 6.12
N LEU A 182 -14.88 -0.99 5.34
CA LEU A 182 -14.86 -0.81 3.88
C LEU A 182 -14.80 0.67 3.47
N MET A 183 -15.56 1.54 4.15
CA MET A 183 -15.52 2.99 3.88
C MET A 183 -14.13 3.60 4.11
N LYS A 184 -13.42 3.13 5.14
CA LYS A 184 -12.02 3.53 5.42
C LYS A 184 -11.05 2.95 4.40
N SER A 185 -11.11 1.64 4.17
CA SER A 185 -10.18 0.95 3.28
C SER A 185 -10.34 1.31 1.81
N SER A 186 -11.54 1.72 1.39
CA SER A 186 -11.82 2.26 0.06
C SER A 186 -11.56 3.77 -0.05
N MET A 187 -11.06 4.42 1.03
CA MET A 187 -10.73 5.85 1.10
C MET A 187 -11.92 6.81 0.94
N ILE A 188 -13.18 6.31 0.93
CA ILE A 188 -14.39 7.14 0.79
C ILE A 188 -14.55 8.07 2.01
N GLU A 189 -14.26 7.56 3.21
CA GLU A 189 -14.31 8.38 4.43
C GLU A 189 -13.35 9.56 4.36
N GLY A 190 -12.12 9.35 3.84
CA GLY A 190 -11.14 10.40 3.65
C GLY A 190 -11.53 11.49 2.66
N LEU A 191 -12.25 11.13 1.59
CA LEU A 191 -12.79 12.14 0.67
C LEU A 191 -13.82 13.01 1.40
N ARG A 192 -14.76 12.40 2.13
CA ARG A 192 -15.78 13.14 2.91
C ARG A 192 -15.16 14.04 3.99
N GLU A 193 -14.12 13.56 4.68
CA GLU A 193 -13.40 14.36 5.67
C GLU A 193 -12.67 15.54 5.02
N ALA A 194 -12.06 15.35 3.85
CA ALA A 194 -11.40 16.42 3.12
C ALA A 194 -12.38 17.54 2.73
N ASP A 195 -13.58 17.18 2.30
CA ASP A 195 -14.63 18.15 1.88
C ASP A 195 -15.12 19.02 3.05
N LEU A 196 -15.00 18.56 4.30
CA LEU A 196 -15.36 19.32 5.50
C LEU A 196 -14.31 20.38 5.89
N ILE A 197 -13.10 20.34 5.31
CA ILE A 197 -12.04 21.31 5.58
C ILE A 197 -12.23 22.51 4.67
N ILE A 198 -12.43 23.67 5.28
CA ILE A 198 -12.68 24.95 4.61
C ILE A 198 -11.42 25.81 4.62
#